data_11d3bdc4720e810bc5cad28a8ed795c7
#
_entry.id   11d3bdc4720e810bc5cad28a8ed795c7
#
_cell.length_a   1.000
_cell.length_b   1.000
_cell.length_c   1.000
_cell.angle_alpha   90.00
_cell.angle_beta   90.00
_cell.angle_gamma   90.00
#
_symmetry.space_group_name_H-M   'P 1'
#
loop_
_entity.id
_entity.type
_entity.pdbx_description
1 polymer ?
#
loop_
_entity_poly.entity_id
_entity_poly.type
_entity_poly.pdbx_seq_one_letter_code
_entity_poly.pdbx_strand_id
1 'polypeptide(L)'
;MPNFATRRFLKTSAGIVASLCAGVFLAACSKTEPPAPTAAVTPAPAASAPAPAPRVYVVGTDAAYAPFESQNEKGEIVGFDIDVVKAVAAKAGIEVKFVNTPWEGIFNNLAQGDRDMVVSAVTITDERKQTMDFSTPYFDAQQLIAVATASKVSKFDDLKKLKVGVQTGTTGDEAVSKLVGKTNANIKRFESTPLALKELEAGGVDAVVADNGVVINYVNNNGAGKFKTVTDASFVPEQYGIAVKKGNTELKEKLDKGIADIKTNGTYDKIYAQYFGAAPAAAAAASAPATPASK
;
A
#
# COMPACT_ATOMS: atom_id res chain seq x y z
N MET A 1 -8.43 -50.51 -1.50
CA MET A 1 -8.16 -51.29 -2.72
C MET A 1 -9.06 -50.79 -3.84
N PRO A 2 -8.61 -50.62 -5.03
CA PRO A 2 -7.34 -50.23 -5.63
C PRO A 2 -7.53 -49.01 -6.55
N ASN A 3 -6.68 -48.39 -7.29
CA ASN A 3 -5.64 -48.83 -8.21
C ASN A 3 -4.70 -47.67 -8.56
N PHE A 4 -3.42 -47.92 -8.52
CA PHE A 4 -2.34 -47.13 -9.13
C PHE A 4 -2.45 -47.15 -10.65
N ALA A 5 -2.34 -46.02 -11.32
CA ALA A 5 -2.05 -45.92 -12.74
C ALA A 5 -0.78 -45.09 -12.97
N THR A 6 0.30 -45.78 -13.15
CA THR A 6 1.61 -45.34 -13.58
C THR A 6 1.52 -44.78 -15.01
N ARG A 7 1.94 -43.58 -15.30
CA ARG A 7 2.21 -43.10 -16.66
C ARG A 7 3.70 -42.88 -16.87
N ARG A 8 4.18 -43.64 -17.83
CA ARG A 8 5.55 -43.78 -18.30
C ARG A 8 6.03 -42.49 -18.98
N PHE A 9 7.27 -42.14 -18.66
CA PHE A 9 8.12 -41.22 -19.41
C PHE A 9 8.43 -41.78 -20.80
N LEU A 10 8.27 -40.96 -21.83
CA LEU A 10 8.86 -41.20 -23.16
C LEU A 10 9.96 -40.15 -23.37
N LYS A 11 11.20 -40.64 -23.40
CA LYS A 11 12.39 -39.96 -23.90
C LYS A 11 12.42 -40.08 -25.41
N THR A 12 12.59 -39.00 -26.15
CA THR A 12 13.01 -39.04 -27.56
C THR A 12 14.27 -38.21 -27.74
N SER A 13 15.23 -38.89 -28.36
CA SER A 13 16.61 -38.51 -28.57
C SER A 13 16.81 -37.66 -29.83
N ALA A 14 17.75 -36.77 -29.76
CA ALA A 14 18.81 -36.37 -30.70
C ALA A 14 18.62 -36.56 -32.22
N GLY A 15 18.88 -35.48 -32.94
CA GLY A 15 19.19 -35.47 -34.37
C GLY A 15 20.08 -34.30 -34.70
N ILE A 16 21.40 -34.57 -34.73
CA ILE A 16 22.44 -33.66 -35.24
C ILE A 16 22.50 -33.88 -36.75
N VAL A 17 22.33 -32.84 -37.55
CA VAL A 17 22.70 -32.83 -38.98
C VAL A 17 23.73 -31.72 -39.19
N ALA A 18 24.98 -32.16 -39.41
CA ALA A 18 26.06 -31.35 -39.92
C ALA A 18 25.99 -31.30 -41.43
N SER A 19 25.94 -30.13 -42.04
CA SER A 19 26.03 -29.96 -43.50
C SER A 19 27.29 -29.16 -43.82
N LEU A 20 28.27 -29.84 -44.38
CA LEU A 20 29.50 -29.34 -44.97
C LEU A 20 29.19 -28.83 -46.38
N CYS A 21 29.43 -27.56 -46.68
CA CYS A 21 29.51 -27.08 -48.06
C CYS A 21 30.90 -26.48 -48.32
N ALA A 22 31.65 -27.19 -49.16
CA ALA A 22 32.91 -26.75 -49.74
C ALA A 22 32.60 -25.74 -50.87
N GLY A 23 33.15 -24.57 -50.82
CA GLY A 23 33.06 -23.55 -51.87
C GLY A 23 34.40 -23.34 -52.58
N VAL A 24 34.33 -23.45 -53.88
CA VAL A 24 35.42 -23.39 -54.88
C VAL A 24 35.95 -21.96 -55.00
N PHE A 25 37.29 -21.80 -54.94
CA PHE A 25 37.96 -20.57 -55.30
C PHE A 25 38.05 -20.38 -56.81
N LEU A 26 37.50 -19.31 -57.34
CA LEU A 26 37.80 -18.82 -58.68
C LEU A 26 38.57 -17.47 -58.53
N ALA A 27 39.84 -17.50 -58.90
CA ALA A 27 40.67 -16.32 -59.07
C ALA A 27 40.33 -15.62 -60.38
N ALA A 28 39.86 -14.39 -60.35
CA ALA A 28 39.78 -13.52 -61.53
C ALA A 28 40.65 -12.27 -61.28
N CYS A 29 41.72 -12.15 -62.06
CA CYS A 29 42.52 -10.95 -62.21
C CYS A 29 41.69 -9.85 -62.89
N SER A 30 41.53 -8.70 -62.27
CA SER A 30 41.08 -7.49 -62.95
C SER A 30 41.88 -6.27 -62.50
N LYS A 31 42.17 -5.46 -63.47
CA LYS A 31 43.09 -4.30 -63.53
C LYS A 31 42.76 -3.27 -62.48
N THR A 32 43.84 -2.72 -61.94
CA THR A 32 43.84 -1.54 -61.02
C THR A 32 43.49 -0.26 -61.76
N GLU A 33 42.39 0.34 -61.42
CA GLU A 33 41.98 1.70 -61.78
C GLU A 33 42.25 2.63 -60.56
N PRO A 34 42.74 3.86 -60.74
CA PRO A 34 43.09 4.74 -59.65
C PRO A 34 41.84 5.25 -58.91
N PRO A 35 41.88 5.40 -57.56
CA PRO A 35 40.73 5.76 -56.77
C PRO A 35 40.30 7.22 -57.06
N ALA A 36 38.99 7.38 -57.31
CA ALA A 36 38.33 8.64 -57.37
C ALA A 36 38.28 9.29 -55.94
N PRO A 37 38.29 10.62 -55.84
CA PRO A 37 38.31 11.30 -54.54
C PRO A 37 37.03 10.99 -53.76
N THR A 38 37.24 10.40 -52.57
CA THR A 38 36.20 10.11 -51.62
C THR A 38 35.54 11.40 -51.14
N ALA A 39 34.29 11.62 -51.51
CA ALA A 39 33.47 12.69 -50.92
C ALA A 39 33.31 12.43 -49.43
N ALA A 40 33.63 13.41 -48.60
CA ALA A 40 33.43 13.36 -47.14
C ALA A 40 31.96 13.14 -46.83
N VAL A 41 31.65 11.96 -46.30
CA VAL A 41 30.31 11.66 -45.79
C VAL A 41 30.16 12.41 -44.46
N THR A 42 29.41 13.49 -44.49
CA THR A 42 29.00 14.19 -43.26
C THR A 42 28.16 13.21 -42.42
N PRO A 43 28.52 12.97 -41.13
CA PRO A 43 27.71 12.10 -40.30
C PRO A 43 26.29 12.71 -40.15
N ALA A 44 25.27 11.97 -40.52
CA ALA A 44 23.90 12.36 -40.24
C ALA A 44 23.70 12.51 -38.72
N PRO A 45 22.94 13.53 -38.25
CA PRO A 45 22.66 13.68 -36.85
C PRO A 45 22.04 12.37 -36.32
N ALA A 46 22.66 11.82 -35.28
CA ALA A 46 22.10 10.65 -34.61
C ALA A 46 20.67 10.96 -34.15
N ALA A 47 19.70 10.28 -34.70
CA ALA A 47 18.30 10.37 -34.26
C ALA A 47 18.29 10.05 -32.76
N SER A 48 17.90 11.01 -31.92
CA SER A 48 17.72 10.82 -30.50
C SER A 48 16.77 9.64 -30.30
N ALA A 49 17.19 8.63 -29.57
CA ALA A 49 16.30 7.52 -29.19
C ALA A 49 15.05 8.10 -28.51
N PRO A 50 13.84 7.58 -28.80
CA PRO A 50 12.64 8.03 -28.13
C PRO A 50 12.83 7.93 -26.62
N ALA A 51 12.44 8.97 -25.89
CA ALA A 51 12.47 8.93 -24.43
C ALA A 51 11.65 7.71 -23.95
N PRO A 52 12.16 6.96 -22.96
CA PRO A 52 11.40 5.82 -22.43
C PRO A 52 10.03 6.28 -21.96
N ALA A 53 9.00 5.49 -22.26
CA ALA A 53 7.63 5.77 -21.81
C ALA A 53 7.59 5.99 -20.30
N PRO A 54 6.77 6.92 -19.77
CA PRO A 54 6.66 7.17 -18.35
C PRO A 54 6.32 5.85 -17.61
N ARG A 55 7.07 5.54 -16.57
CA ARG A 55 6.80 4.36 -15.74
C ARG A 55 5.54 4.60 -14.92
N VAL A 56 4.57 3.69 -15.00
CA VAL A 56 3.37 3.68 -14.14
C VAL A 56 3.68 2.86 -12.90
N TYR A 57 3.60 3.47 -11.73
CA TYR A 57 3.81 2.80 -10.45
C TYR A 57 2.52 2.10 -9.98
N VAL A 58 2.65 0.85 -9.57
CA VAL A 58 1.52 0.02 -9.09
C VAL A 58 1.37 0.18 -7.58
N VAL A 59 0.21 0.70 -7.17
CA VAL A 59 -0.14 0.96 -5.76
C VAL A 59 -1.07 -0.14 -5.26
N GLY A 60 -0.65 -0.90 -4.25
CA GLY A 60 -1.50 -1.84 -3.53
C GLY A 60 -2.33 -1.14 -2.46
N THR A 61 -3.60 -1.50 -2.35
CA THR A 61 -4.52 -0.98 -1.32
C THR A 61 -5.60 -2.03 -1.05
N ASP A 62 -5.98 -2.25 0.21
CA ASP A 62 -7.10 -3.12 0.58
C ASP A 62 -8.39 -2.30 0.58
N ALA A 63 -9.06 -2.27 -0.59
CA ALA A 63 -10.20 -1.39 -0.84
C ALA A 63 -11.48 -1.82 -0.09
N ALA A 64 -11.35 -2.12 1.20
CA ALA A 64 -12.39 -2.47 2.15
C ALA A 64 -12.27 -1.69 3.48
N TYR A 65 -11.67 -0.49 3.45
CA TYR A 65 -11.32 0.28 4.67
C TYR A 65 -11.79 1.74 4.61
N ALA A 66 -13.08 1.95 4.28
CA ALA A 66 -13.67 3.31 4.22
C ALA A 66 -13.51 4.05 5.58
N PRO A 67 -13.19 5.37 5.57
CA PRO A 67 -13.19 6.28 4.42
C PRO A 67 -11.82 6.38 3.72
N PHE A 68 -10.80 5.61 4.13
CA PHE A 68 -9.44 5.68 3.57
C PHE A 68 -9.37 5.09 2.17
N GLU A 69 -9.87 3.86 1.99
CA GLU A 69 -10.00 3.19 0.70
C GLU A 69 -11.21 2.26 0.66
N SER A 70 -11.92 2.31 -0.45
CA SER A 70 -13.08 1.44 -0.70
C SER A 70 -13.34 1.32 -2.20
N GLN A 71 -14.16 0.36 -2.58
CA GLN A 71 -14.71 0.31 -3.93
C GLN A 71 -16.07 1.01 -3.95
N ASN A 72 -16.26 1.90 -4.92
CA ASN A 72 -17.57 2.49 -5.18
C ASN A 72 -18.47 1.51 -5.97
N GLU A 73 -19.72 1.88 -6.25
CA GLU A 73 -20.69 1.06 -6.99
C GLU A 73 -20.23 0.67 -8.41
N LYS A 74 -19.27 1.42 -8.99
CA LYS A 74 -18.67 1.12 -10.30
C LYS A 74 -17.44 0.22 -10.19
N GLY A 75 -17.04 -0.18 -8.98
CA GLY A 75 -15.82 -0.96 -8.73
C GLY A 75 -14.54 -0.12 -8.76
N GLU A 76 -14.65 1.22 -8.82
CA GLU A 76 -13.48 2.11 -8.79
C GLU A 76 -12.96 2.23 -7.35
N ILE A 77 -11.65 2.24 -7.18
CA ILE A 77 -11.01 2.42 -5.89
C ILE A 77 -10.98 3.91 -5.57
N VAL A 78 -11.60 4.28 -4.45
CA VAL A 78 -11.80 5.65 -3.97
C VAL A 78 -11.52 5.75 -2.48
N GLY A 79 -11.28 6.95 -1.98
CA GLY A 79 -11.09 7.21 -0.56
C GLY A 79 -10.00 8.25 -0.29
N PHE A 80 -9.82 8.57 0.98
CA PHE A 80 -8.85 9.57 1.43
C PHE A 80 -7.42 9.22 1.00
N ASP A 81 -6.97 7.99 1.24
CA ASP A 81 -5.64 7.51 0.87
C ASP A 81 -5.40 7.60 -0.64
N ILE A 82 -6.44 7.28 -1.41
CA ILE A 82 -6.40 7.30 -2.86
C ILE A 82 -6.20 8.73 -3.38
N ASP A 83 -6.95 9.69 -2.82
CA ASP A 83 -6.87 11.08 -3.24
C ASP A 83 -5.56 11.73 -2.77
N VAL A 84 -5.07 11.38 -1.57
CA VAL A 84 -3.74 11.80 -1.09
C VAL A 84 -2.66 11.30 -2.05
N VAL A 85 -2.64 10.00 -2.39
CA VAL A 85 -1.60 9.44 -3.27
C VAL A 85 -1.68 10.01 -4.67
N LYS A 86 -2.88 10.24 -5.23
CA LYS A 86 -3.04 10.93 -6.53
C LYS A 86 -2.43 12.33 -6.49
N ALA A 87 -2.70 13.10 -5.44
CA ALA A 87 -2.17 14.45 -5.29
C ALA A 87 -0.63 14.45 -5.10
N VAL A 88 -0.10 13.51 -4.30
CA VAL A 88 1.34 13.30 -4.10
C VAL A 88 2.02 12.92 -5.41
N ALA A 89 1.46 11.96 -6.15
CA ALA A 89 1.98 11.50 -7.44
C ALA A 89 2.05 12.63 -8.47
N ALA A 90 1.00 13.46 -8.54
CA ALA A 90 0.99 14.64 -9.42
C ALA A 90 2.11 15.63 -9.07
N LYS A 91 2.42 15.84 -7.78
CA LYS A 91 3.54 16.69 -7.34
C LYS A 91 4.90 16.05 -7.58
N ALA A 92 4.99 14.74 -7.42
CA ALA A 92 6.19 13.96 -7.66
C ALA A 92 6.50 13.74 -9.16
N GLY A 93 5.58 14.08 -10.06
CA GLY A 93 5.71 13.84 -11.51
C GLY A 93 5.73 12.35 -11.86
N ILE A 94 4.99 11.51 -11.13
CA ILE A 94 4.86 10.08 -11.38
C ILE A 94 3.41 9.70 -11.70
N GLU A 95 3.24 8.67 -12.51
CA GLU A 95 1.94 8.07 -12.78
C GLU A 95 1.70 6.88 -11.85
N VAL A 96 0.47 6.73 -11.36
CA VAL A 96 0.09 5.66 -10.44
C VAL A 96 -1.14 4.90 -10.92
N LYS A 97 -1.16 3.59 -10.65
CA LYS A 97 -2.32 2.72 -10.86
C LYS A 97 -2.63 1.99 -9.56
N PHE A 98 -3.85 2.14 -9.07
CA PHE A 98 -4.30 1.42 -7.87
C PHE A 98 -4.78 0.01 -8.23
N VAL A 99 -4.43 -0.94 -7.36
CA VAL A 99 -4.82 -2.35 -7.49
C VAL A 99 -5.34 -2.82 -6.14
N ASN A 100 -6.60 -3.26 -6.11
CA ASN A 100 -7.15 -3.88 -4.91
C ASN A 100 -6.32 -5.12 -4.54
N THR A 101 -5.79 -5.10 -3.34
CA THR A 101 -4.86 -6.12 -2.84
C THR A 101 -5.26 -6.41 -1.40
N PRO A 102 -5.74 -7.63 -1.10
CA PRO A 102 -6.15 -7.98 0.26
C PRO A 102 -5.03 -7.72 1.28
N TRP A 103 -5.42 -7.27 2.48
CA TRP A 103 -4.49 -6.97 3.57
C TRP A 103 -3.56 -8.14 3.88
N GLU A 104 -4.12 -9.36 3.91
CA GLU A 104 -3.31 -10.56 3.99
C GLU A 104 -2.44 -10.71 2.73
N GLY A 105 -1.15 -10.58 2.89
CA GLY A 105 -0.17 -10.66 1.81
C GLY A 105 0.17 -9.33 1.12
N ILE A 106 -0.46 -8.18 1.45
CA ILE A 106 -0.18 -6.90 0.81
C ILE A 106 1.30 -6.50 0.93
N PHE A 107 1.91 -6.76 2.09
CA PHE A 107 3.34 -6.49 2.32
C PHE A 107 4.27 -7.48 1.61
N ASN A 108 3.83 -8.73 1.40
CA ASN A 108 4.57 -9.70 0.59
C ASN A 108 4.61 -9.26 -0.88
N ASN A 109 3.49 -8.78 -1.42
CA ASN A 109 3.43 -8.23 -2.79
C ASN A 109 4.39 -7.03 -2.95
N LEU A 110 4.50 -6.17 -1.92
CA LEU A 110 5.46 -5.07 -1.91
C LEU A 110 6.91 -5.57 -1.90
N ALA A 111 7.22 -6.53 -1.04
CA ALA A 111 8.57 -7.10 -0.91
C ALA A 111 9.02 -7.82 -2.20
N GLN A 112 8.11 -8.52 -2.88
CA GLN A 112 8.37 -9.21 -4.15
C GLN A 112 8.48 -8.25 -5.33
N GLY A 113 7.92 -7.03 -5.22
CA GLY A 113 7.92 -6.02 -6.27
C GLY A 113 6.71 -6.10 -7.20
N ASP A 114 5.69 -6.88 -6.86
CA ASP A 114 4.39 -6.90 -7.55
C ASP A 114 3.63 -5.60 -7.33
N ARG A 115 3.98 -4.87 -6.29
CA ARG A 115 3.54 -3.51 -5.98
C ARG A 115 4.77 -2.64 -5.77
N ASP A 116 4.75 -1.43 -6.31
CA ASP A 116 5.81 -0.44 -6.12
C ASP A 116 5.67 0.28 -4.78
N MET A 117 4.43 0.45 -4.34
CA MET A 117 4.08 1.05 -3.04
C MET A 117 2.76 0.48 -2.51
N VAL A 118 2.52 0.64 -1.23
CA VAL A 118 1.26 0.31 -0.56
C VAL A 118 0.76 1.55 0.17
N VAL A 119 -0.51 1.89 -0.06
CA VAL A 119 -1.30 2.83 0.73
C VAL A 119 -2.58 2.11 1.15
N SER A 120 -2.79 1.97 2.44
CA SER A 120 -3.94 1.25 3.01
C SER A 120 -4.00 1.51 4.52
N ALA A 121 -4.09 2.77 4.91
CA ALA A 121 -4.04 3.21 6.30
C ALA A 121 -2.90 2.53 7.09
N VAL A 122 -1.72 2.40 6.46
CA VAL A 122 -0.62 1.59 7.00
C VAL A 122 0.08 2.31 8.12
N THR A 123 -0.14 1.89 9.36
CA THR A 123 0.59 2.40 10.52
C THR A 123 2.08 2.14 10.39
N ILE A 124 2.87 3.18 10.59
CA ILE A 124 4.33 3.12 10.67
C ILE A 124 4.71 2.50 12.02
N THR A 125 5.20 1.25 12.02
CA THR A 125 5.70 0.58 13.22
C THR A 125 7.18 0.21 13.07
N ASP A 126 7.88 0.03 14.20
CA ASP A 126 9.29 -0.37 14.16
C ASP A 126 9.46 -1.78 13.59
N GLU A 127 8.48 -2.66 13.78
CA GLU A 127 8.48 -3.99 13.17
C GLU A 127 8.39 -3.89 11.64
N ARG A 128 7.44 -3.11 11.13
CA ARG A 128 7.25 -2.92 9.68
C ARG A 128 8.45 -2.23 9.02
N LYS A 129 9.09 -1.28 9.72
CA LYS A 129 10.33 -0.63 9.25
C LYS A 129 11.50 -1.59 9.04
N GLN A 130 11.49 -2.77 9.62
CA GLN A 130 12.54 -3.77 9.38
C GLN A 130 12.48 -4.33 7.96
N THR A 131 11.28 -4.43 7.37
CA THR A 131 11.04 -5.09 6.09
C THR A 131 10.67 -4.15 4.95
N MET A 132 10.25 -2.91 5.26
CA MET A 132 9.88 -1.89 4.28
C MET A 132 10.30 -0.50 4.76
N ASP A 133 10.31 0.47 3.85
CA ASP A 133 10.48 1.87 4.18
C ASP A 133 9.15 2.61 4.03
N PHE A 134 9.02 3.74 4.71
CA PHE A 134 7.82 4.56 4.71
C PHE A 134 8.13 5.98 4.27
N SER A 135 7.17 6.62 3.63
CA SER A 135 7.17 8.06 3.46
C SER A 135 7.12 8.78 4.80
N THR A 136 7.29 10.10 4.80
CA THR A 136 6.85 10.95 5.91
C THR A 136 5.38 10.69 6.21
N PRO A 137 4.95 10.80 7.49
CA PRO A 137 3.56 10.57 7.87
C PRO A 137 2.59 11.52 7.15
N TYR A 138 1.46 10.97 6.72
CA TYR A 138 0.41 11.77 6.10
C TYR A 138 -0.88 11.84 6.93
N PHE A 139 -1.09 10.95 7.91
CA PHE A 139 -2.28 10.93 8.75
C PHE A 139 -1.94 10.50 10.18
N ASP A 140 -2.61 11.10 11.18
CA ASP A 140 -2.52 10.70 12.58
C ASP A 140 -3.77 9.89 12.96
N ALA A 141 -3.56 8.70 13.51
CA ALA A 141 -4.61 7.76 13.89
C ALA A 141 -4.48 7.31 15.34
N GLN A 142 -5.49 6.61 15.81
CA GLN A 142 -5.50 5.94 17.10
C GLN A 142 -6.48 4.77 17.06
N GLN A 143 -6.22 3.73 17.83
CA GLN A 143 -7.18 2.65 18.01
C GLN A 143 -8.44 3.14 18.73
N LEU A 144 -9.60 2.56 18.38
CA LEU A 144 -10.89 2.84 18.96
C LEU A 144 -11.66 1.54 19.19
N ILE A 145 -12.46 1.49 20.22
CA ILE A 145 -13.30 0.35 20.53
C ILE A 145 -14.72 0.66 20.06
N ALA A 146 -15.29 -0.21 19.22
CA ALA A 146 -16.71 -0.22 18.90
C ALA A 146 -17.42 -1.27 19.74
N VAL A 147 -18.55 -0.91 20.35
CA VAL A 147 -19.40 -1.82 21.13
C VAL A 147 -20.87 -1.48 20.93
N ALA A 148 -21.77 -2.42 21.21
CA ALA A 148 -23.20 -2.13 21.23
C ALA A 148 -23.50 -1.00 22.23
N THR A 149 -24.49 -0.14 21.93
CA THR A 149 -24.87 1.01 22.78
C THR A 149 -25.18 0.61 24.23
N ALA A 150 -25.81 -0.58 24.43
CA ALA A 150 -26.13 -1.11 25.75
C ALA A 150 -24.91 -1.70 26.50
N SER A 151 -23.76 -1.83 25.86
CA SER A 151 -22.54 -2.39 26.48
C SER A 151 -22.08 -1.54 27.66
N LYS A 152 -21.53 -2.21 28.69
CA LYS A 152 -20.93 -1.56 29.87
C LYS A 152 -19.44 -1.29 29.70
N VAL A 153 -18.84 -1.64 28.56
CA VAL A 153 -17.43 -1.35 28.25
C VAL A 153 -17.20 0.15 28.30
N SER A 154 -16.20 0.56 29.05
CA SER A 154 -15.79 1.95 29.28
C SER A 154 -14.30 2.20 29.07
N LYS A 155 -13.50 1.13 29.02
CA LYS A 155 -12.05 1.17 28.83
C LYS A 155 -11.53 -0.10 28.17
N PHE A 156 -10.31 -0.08 27.67
CA PHE A 156 -9.69 -1.20 26.97
C PHE A 156 -9.55 -2.46 27.84
N ASP A 157 -9.23 -2.27 29.12
CA ASP A 157 -9.10 -3.37 30.08
C ASP A 157 -10.40 -4.19 30.28
N ASP A 158 -11.55 -3.61 30.03
CA ASP A 158 -12.85 -4.30 30.13
C ASP A 158 -12.99 -5.42 29.09
N LEU A 159 -12.17 -5.39 28.02
CA LEU A 159 -12.19 -6.38 26.95
C LEU A 159 -11.57 -7.74 27.35
N LYS A 160 -10.87 -7.86 28.47
CA LYS A 160 -10.11 -9.05 28.87
C LYS A 160 -10.90 -10.37 28.88
N LYS A 161 -12.19 -10.29 29.12
CA LYS A 161 -13.08 -11.47 29.21
C LYS A 161 -14.12 -11.53 28.07
N LEU A 162 -14.06 -10.60 27.13
CA LEU A 162 -15.00 -10.45 26.04
C LEU A 162 -14.47 -11.08 24.76
N LYS A 163 -15.37 -11.41 23.84
CA LYS A 163 -15.01 -11.76 22.47
C LYS A 163 -14.72 -10.47 21.71
N VAL A 164 -13.51 -10.31 21.24
CA VAL A 164 -13.06 -9.09 20.53
C VAL A 164 -12.76 -9.41 19.08
N GLY A 165 -13.45 -8.73 18.18
CA GLY A 165 -13.19 -8.77 16.74
C GLY A 165 -12.06 -7.83 16.37
N VAL A 166 -11.14 -8.29 15.52
CA VAL A 166 -10.04 -7.52 14.95
C VAL A 166 -9.79 -7.97 13.51
N GLN A 167 -9.20 -7.11 12.68
CA GLN A 167 -8.64 -7.57 11.41
C GLN A 167 -7.27 -8.18 11.67
N THR A 168 -7.01 -9.35 11.08
CA THR A 168 -5.77 -10.11 11.26
C THR A 168 -4.53 -9.28 10.92
N GLY A 169 -3.51 -9.25 11.80
CA GLY A 169 -2.21 -8.62 11.51
C GLY A 169 -2.21 -7.09 11.46
N THR A 170 -3.25 -6.44 12.01
CA THR A 170 -3.30 -4.99 12.22
C THR A 170 -2.74 -4.61 13.59
N THR A 171 -2.49 -3.32 13.80
CA THR A 171 -2.11 -2.78 15.13
C THR A 171 -3.22 -2.97 16.16
N GLY A 172 -4.49 -3.00 15.73
CA GLY A 172 -5.62 -3.39 16.58
C GLY A 172 -5.55 -4.84 17.04
N ASP A 173 -5.20 -5.79 16.16
CA ASP A 173 -4.95 -7.19 16.55
C ASP A 173 -3.75 -7.28 17.53
N GLU A 174 -2.69 -6.54 17.27
CA GLU A 174 -1.53 -6.50 18.17
C GLU A 174 -1.89 -5.97 19.56
N ALA A 175 -2.67 -4.88 19.62
CA ALA A 175 -3.12 -4.30 20.88
C ALA A 175 -3.94 -5.31 21.70
N VAL A 176 -4.94 -5.95 21.09
CA VAL A 176 -5.78 -6.97 21.74
C VAL A 176 -4.94 -8.20 22.11
N SER A 177 -4.02 -8.61 21.24
CA SER A 177 -3.09 -9.73 21.52
C SER A 177 -2.19 -9.45 22.72
N LYS A 178 -1.72 -8.21 22.90
CA LYS A 178 -0.96 -7.80 24.10
C LYS A 178 -1.83 -7.82 25.36
N LEU A 179 -3.10 -7.44 25.26
CA LEU A 179 -4.02 -7.37 26.40
C LEU A 179 -4.38 -8.76 26.95
N VAL A 180 -4.67 -9.73 26.08
CA VAL A 180 -5.26 -11.02 26.47
C VAL A 180 -4.42 -12.24 26.13
N GLY A 181 -3.30 -12.05 25.43
CA GLY A 181 -2.44 -13.13 24.90
C GLY A 181 -2.79 -13.48 23.45
N LYS A 182 -1.76 -13.58 22.59
CA LYS A 182 -1.90 -13.75 21.12
C LYS A 182 -2.76 -14.93 20.69
N THR A 183 -2.74 -16.02 21.47
CA THR A 183 -3.47 -17.27 21.19
C THR A 183 -4.80 -17.37 21.91
N ASN A 184 -5.27 -16.30 22.56
CA ASN A 184 -6.52 -16.29 23.29
C ASN A 184 -7.70 -16.55 22.33
N ALA A 185 -8.53 -17.55 22.61
CA ALA A 185 -9.66 -17.94 21.77
C ALA A 185 -10.78 -16.87 21.68
N ASN A 186 -10.77 -15.89 22.57
CA ASN A 186 -11.69 -14.76 22.53
C ASN A 186 -11.29 -13.69 21.51
N ILE A 187 -10.08 -13.71 20.98
CA ILE A 187 -9.73 -12.87 19.83
C ILE A 187 -10.35 -13.51 18.57
N LYS A 188 -11.29 -12.83 17.96
CA LYS A 188 -11.92 -13.25 16.70
C LYS A 188 -11.28 -12.45 15.56
N ARG A 189 -10.47 -13.13 14.75
CA ARG A 189 -9.71 -12.52 13.66
C ARG A 189 -10.48 -12.64 12.36
N PHE A 190 -10.60 -11.53 11.65
CA PHE A 190 -11.33 -11.41 10.39
C PHE A 190 -10.39 -10.98 9.28
N GLU A 191 -10.74 -11.27 8.04
CA GLU A 191 -10.04 -10.78 6.84
C GLU A 191 -10.08 -9.26 6.72
N SER A 192 -11.18 -8.63 7.17
CA SER A 192 -11.36 -7.19 7.08
C SER A 192 -12.07 -6.62 8.30
N THR A 193 -11.82 -5.35 8.60
CA THR A 193 -12.50 -4.62 9.68
C THR A 193 -14.02 -4.55 9.49
N PRO A 194 -14.58 -4.32 8.28
CA PRO A 194 -16.02 -4.38 8.07
C PRO A 194 -16.65 -5.72 8.44
N LEU A 195 -15.95 -6.84 8.21
CA LEU A 195 -16.45 -8.16 8.65
C LEU A 195 -16.49 -8.28 10.17
N ALA A 196 -15.48 -7.79 10.87
CA ALA A 196 -15.48 -7.74 12.33
C ALA A 196 -16.64 -6.88 12.88
N LEU A 197 -16.90 -5.72 12.25
CA LEU A 197 -17.99 -4.83 12.63
C LEU A 197 -19.39 -5.43 12.34
N LYS A 198 -19.55 -6.17 11.25
CA LYS A 198 -20.77 -6.94 10.98
C LYS A 198 -20.98 -8.05 11.99
N GLU A 199 -19.92 -8.71 12.43
CA GLU A 199 -20.00 -9.72 13.48
C GLU A 199 -20.37 -9.10 14.84
N LEU A 200 -19.94 -7.87 15.13
CA LEU A 200 -20.41 -7.08 16.26
C LEU A 200 -21.92 -6.80 16.15
N GLU A 201 -22.40 -6.43 14.96
CA GLU A 201 -23.82 -6.19 14.71
C GLU A 201 -24.66 -7.47 14.90
N ALA A 202 -24.14 -8.61 14.50
CA ALA A 202 -24.76 -9.91 14.66
C ALA A 202 -24.69 -10.46 16.10
N GLY A 203 -23.91 -9.84 17.00
CA GLY A 203 -23.70 -10.30 18.38
C GLY A 203 -22.72 -11.48 18.51
N GLY A 204 -21.97 -11.79 17.47
CA GLY A 204 -20.96 -12.84 17.50
C GLY A 204 -19.68 -12.44 18.24
N VAL A 205 -19.39 -11.13 18.29
CA VAL A 205 -18.37 -10.52 19.15
C VAL A 205 -18.97 -9.44 20.03
N ASP A 206 -18.33 -9.13 21.15
CA ASP A 206 -18.80 -8.15 22.14
C ASP A 206 -18.23 -6.76 21.88
N ALA A 207 -17.07 -6.69 21.19
CA ALA A 207 -16.36 -5.47 20.85
C ALA A 207 -15.57 -5.66 19.57
N VAL A 208 -15.24 -4.56 18.89
CA VAL A 208 -14.25 -4.51 17.79
C VAL A 208 -13.21 -3.44 18.13
N VAL A 209 -11.94 -3.75 17.90
CA VAL A 209 -10.84 -2.79 18.01
C VAL A 209 -10.25 -2.56 16.62
N ALA A 210 -10.27 -1.31 16.17
CA ALA A 210 -9.72 -0.88 14.89
C ALA A 210 -9.46 0.63 14.92
N ASP A 211 -8.93 1.18 13.84
CA ASP A 211 -8.58 2.59 13.73
C ASP A 211 -9.81 3.51 13.82
N ASN A 212 -9.64 4.62 14.51
CA ASN A 212 -10.71 5.57 14.82
C ASN A 212 -11.47 6.06 13.57
N GLY A 213 -10.77 6.37 12.48
CA GLY A 213 -11.42 6.86 11.26
C GLY A 213 -12.41 5.86 10.67
N VAL A 214 -12.04 4.58 10.66
CA VAL A 214 -12.91 3.49 10.13
C VAL A 214 -14.06 3.19 11.06
N VAL A 215 -13.80 3.07 12.36
CA VAL A 215 -14.83 2.80 13.36
C VAL A 215 -15.88 3.91 13.38
N ILE A 216 -15.44 5.18 13.41
CA ILE A 216 -16.36 6.34 13.40
C ILE A 216 -17.18 6.36 12.10
N ASN A 217 -16.53 6.15 10.95
CA ASN A 217 -17.24 6.09 9.67
C ASN A 217 -18.30 4.98 9.66
N TYR A 218 -17.95 3.78 10.11
CA TYR A 218 -18.92 2.66 10.14
C TYR A 218 -20.09 2.95 11.06
N VAL A 219 -19.84 3.42 12.29
CA VAL A 219 -20.88 3.74 13.27
C VAL A 219 -21.84 4.80 12.74
N ASN A 220 -21.32 5.84 12.11
CA ASN A 220 -22.13 6.93 11.55
C ASN A 220 -23.01 6.47 10.37
N ASN A 221 -22.48 5.61 9.51
CA ASN A 221 -23.17 5.23 8.27
C ASN A 221 -24.04 3.97 8.37
N ASN A 222 -23.69 3.04 9.27
CA ASN A 222 -24.35 1.74 9.35
C ASN A 222 -25.00 1.46 10.71
N GLY A 223 -24.63 2.20 11.74
CA GLY A 223 -24.95 1.84 13.11
C GLY A 223 -25.53 2.95 13.96
N ALA A 224 -26.10 4.00 13.36
CA ALA A 224 -26.65 5.13 14.13
C ALA A 224 -27.59 4.64 15.25
N GLY A 225 -27.20 4.87 16.51
CA GLY A 225 -27.93 4.43 17.71
C GLY A 225 -27.75 2.97 18.13
N LYS A 226 -27.14 2.11 17.32
CA LYS A 226 -26.87 0.70 17.66
C LYS A 226 -25.52 0.53 18.38
N PHE A 227 -24.55 1.36 18.04
CA PHE A 227 -23.19 1.27 18.53
C PHE A 227 -22.76 2.57 19.19
N LYS A 228 -21.82 2.43 20.12
CA LYS A 228 -21.03 3.53 20.67
C LYS A 228 -19.55 3.22 20.53
N THR A 229 -18.74 4.28 20.54
CA THR A 229 -17.29 4.19 20.54
C THR A 229 -16.76 4.45 21.94
N VAL A 230 -15.66 3.80 22.29
CA VAL A 230 -14.93 3.99 23.54
C VAL A 230 -13.48 4.29 23.22
N THR A 231 -13.00 5.43 23.68
CA THR A 231 -11.58 5.80 23.66
C THR A 231 -10.89 5.30 24.91
N ASP A 232 -9.59 5.03 24.82
CA ASP A 232 -8.78 4.65 25.97
C ASP A 232 -7.38 5.28 25.86
N ALA A 233 -6.90 5.86 26.96
CA ALA A 233 -5.60 6.51 27.01
C ALA A 233 -4.40 5.53 26.88
N SER A 234 -4.63 4.24 27.01
CA SER A 234 -3.61 3.21 26.80
C SER A 234 -3.30 2.96 25.32
N PHE A 235 -4.17 3.40 24.40
CA PHE A 235 -3.87 3.32 22.98
C PHE A 235 -2.82 4.36 22.59
N VAL A 236 -1.74 3.87 22.02
CA VAL A 236 -0.65 4.74 21.55
C VAL A 236 -1.09 5.46 20.27
N PRO A 237 -0.80 6.77 20.14
CA PRO A 237 -1.01 7.46 18.85
C PRO A 237 -0.25 6.78 17.72
N GLU A 238 -0.89 6.68 16.57
CA GLU A 238 -0.38 6.03 15.37
C GLU A 238 -0.26 7.03 14.23
N GLN A 239 0.65 6.73 13.29
CA GLN A 239 0.81 7.54 12.08
C GLN A 239 0.81 6.64 10.85
N TYR A 240 0.07 7.06 9.81
CA TYR A 240 0.10 6.36 8.53
C TYR A 240 1.17 6.91 7.61
N GLY A 241 1.80 6.00 6.88
CA GLY A 241 2.76 6.31 5.83
C GLY A 241 2.52 5.47 4.57
N ILE A 242 2.96 5.99 3.43
CA ILE A 242 2.99 5.23 2.19
C ILE A 242 4.20 4.29 2.27
N ALA A 243 3.95 2.97 2.26
CA ALA A 243 5.01 1.98 2.33
C ALA A 243 5.63 1.76 0.94
N VAL A 244 6.95 1.65 0.89
CA VAL A 244 7.73 1.30 -0.29
C VAL A 244 8.66 0.13 0.04
N LYS A 245 9.11 -0.58 -1.00
CA LYS A 245 10.09 -1.66 -0.83
C LYS A 245 11.32 -1.15 -0.09
N LYS A 246 11.82 -1.96 0.84
CA LYS A 246 13.02 -1.65 1.63
C LYS A 246 14.19 -1.24 0.74
N GLY A 247 14.80 -0.09 1.03
CA GLY A 247 15.92 0.47 0.27
C GLY A 247 15.53 1.25 -0.99
N ASN A 248 14.23 1.41 -1.31
CA ASN A 248 13.79 2.23 -2.44
C ASN A 248 13.75 3.72 -2.05
N THR A 249 14.93 4.30 -1.82
CA THR A 249 15.09 5.69 -1.36
C THR A 249 14.61 6.70 -2.40
N GLU A 250 14.82 6.43 -3.69
CA GLU A 250 14.40 7.34 -4.77
C GLU A 250 12.87 7.56 -4.76
N LEU A 251 12.08 6.48 -4.69
CA LEU A 251 10.62 6.60 -4.65
C LEU A 251 10.18 7.25 -3.34
N LYS A 252 10.77 6.86 -2.20
CA LYS A 252 10.49 7.46 -0.90
C LYS A 252 10.68 8.97 -0.91
N GLU A 253 11.81 9.48 -1.41
CA GLU A 253 12.11 10.90 -1.47
C GLU A 253 11.11 11.67 -2.36
N LYS A 254 10.69 11.08 -3.49
CA LYS A 254 9.64 11.65 -4.33
C LYS A 254 8.31 11.76 -3.58
N LEU A 255 7.94 10.72 -2.83
CA LEU A 255 6.71 10.72 -2.01
C LEU A 255 6.79 11.74 -0.87
N ASP A 256 7.92 11.81 -0.17
CA ASP A 256 8.14 12.76 0.93
C ASP A 256 8.01 14.21 0.45
N LYS A 257 8.65 14.51 -0.68
CA LYS A 257 8.52 15.84 -1.30
C LYS A 257 7.09 16.12 -1.72
N GLY A 258 6.41 15.15 -2.34
CA GLY A 258 5.02 15.29 -2.76
C GLY A 258 4.09 15.54 -1.57
N ILE A 259 4.27 14.85 -0.44
CA ILE A 259 3.50 15.04 0.80
C ILE A 259 3.74 16.46 1.35
N ALA A 260 4.99 16.91 1.40
CA ALA A 260 5.32 18.27 1.85
C ALA A 260 4.66 19.32 0.95
N ASP A 261 4.71 19.14 -0.36
CA ASP A 261 4.13 20.06 -1.34
C ASP A 261 2.61 20.16 -1.21
N ILE A 262 1.87 19.05 -1.04
CA ILE A 262 0.40 19.08 -0.89
C ILE A 262 -0.02 19.65 0.46
N LYS A 263 0.75 19.46 1.52
CA LYS A 263 0.51 20.07 2.83
C LYS A 263 0.72 21.58 2.76
N THR A 264 1.82 22.04 2.17
CA THR A 264 2.17 23.46 2.10
C THR A 264 1.20 24.27 1.23
N ASN A 265 0.68 23.69 0.14
CA ASN A 265 -0.22 24.41 -0.79
C ASN A 265 -1.71 24.29 -0.45
N GLY A 266 -2.07 23.66 0.67
CA GLY A 266 -3.44 23.48 1.14
C GLY A 266 -4.25 22.43 0.38
N THR A 267 -3.63 21.63 -0.51
CA THR A 267 -4.32 20.52 -1.19
C THR A 267 -4.68 19.42 -0.20
N TYR A 268 -3.78 19.11 0.73
CA TYR A 268 -4.02 18.14 1.79
C TYR A 268 -5.23 18.51 2.64
N ASP A 269 -5.34 19.77 3.07
CA ASP A 269 -6.44 20.24 3.93
C ASP A 269 -7.79 20.13 3.22
N LYS A 270 -7.84 20.36 1.91
CA LYS A 270 -9.06 20.17 1.11
C LYS A 270 -9.46 18.70 1.02
N ILE A 271 -8.50 17.80 0.80
CA ILE A 271 -8.75 16.36 0.79
C ILE A 271 -9.21 15.91 2.18
N TYR A 272 -8.51 16.33 3.24
CA TYR A 272 -8.88 15.99 4.61
C TYR A 272 -10.31 16.43 4.95
N ALA A 273 -10.65 17.65 4.62
CA ALA A 273 -11.97 18.22 4.90
C ALA A 273 -13.11 17.48 4.18
N GLN A 274 -12.85 16.90 3.02
CA GLN A 274 -13.84 16.13 2.26
C GLN A 274 -14.26 14.85 3.00
N TYR A 275 -13.34 14.20 3.72
CA TYR A 275 -13.58 12.90 4.36
C TYR A 275 -13.85 13.00 5.88
N PHE A 276 -13.26 13.98 6.54
CA PHE A 276 -13.25 14.07 8.02
C PHE A 276 -13.82 15.39 8.54
N GLY A 277 -14.23 16.30 7.66
CA GLY A 277 -14.60 17.66 8.05
C GLY A 277 -13.39 18.56 8.31
N ALA A 278 -13.62 19.79 8.74
CA ALA A 278 -12.52 20.72 8.99
C ALA A 278 -11.53 20.16 10.02
N ALA A 279 -10.23 20.22 9.70
CA ALA A 279 -9.19 19.77 10.63
C ALA A 279 -9.28 20.55 11.95
N PRO A 280 -9.07 19.90 13.12
CA PRO A 280 -8.99 20.61 14.40
C PRO A 280 -7.85 21.65 14.33
N ALA A 281 -8.11 22.88 14.74
CA ALA A 281 -7.17 24.01 14.67
C ALA A 281 -5.81 23.78 15.37
N ALA A 282 -5.65 22.71 16.15
CA ALA A 282 -4.43 22.34 16.85
C ALA A 282 -3.37 21.63 15.99
N ALA A 283 -3.74 21.05 14.84
CA ALA A 283 -2.78 20.37 13.97
C ALA A 283 -1.91 21.35 13.16
N ALA A 284 -2.34 22.59 12.99
CA ALA A 284 -1.60 23.62 12.27
C ALA A 284 -0.43 24.23 13.07
N ALA A 285 -0.41 24.07 14.39
CA ALA A 285 0.63 24.68 15.26
C ALA A 285 1.87 23.77 15.47
N ALA A 286 1.79 22.49 15.17
CA ALA A 286 2.90 21.55 15.37
C ALA A 286 3.93 21.53 14.22
N SER A 287 3.67 22.25 13.12
CA SER A 287 4.54 22.32 11.94
C SER A 287 5.42 23.56 11.83
N ALA A 288 5.42 24.43 12.84
CA ALA A 288 6.33 25.57 12.87
C ALA A 288 7.73 25.12 13.34
N PRO A 289 8.82 25.40 12.58
CA PRO A 289 10.16 25.10 13.03
C PRO A 289 10.47 25.93 14.28
N ALA A 290 10.98 25.24 15.33
CA ALA A 290 11.46 25.90 16.54
C ALA A 290 12.58 26.88 16.19
N THR A 291 12.37 28.16 16.39
CA THR A 291 13.39 29.21 16.26
C THR A 291 14.44 28.97 17.34
N PRO A 292 15.74 28.87 17.03
CA PRO A 292 16.75 28.73 18.07
C PRO A 292 16.82 30.01 18.91
N ALA A 293 16.68 29.87 20.22
CA ALA A 293 16.89 30.96 21.16
C ALA A 293 18.37 31.37 21.13
N SER A 294 18.64 32.61 20.72
CA SER A 294 19.96 33.25 20.85
C SER A 294 20.27 33.50 22.30
N LYS A 295 21.41 32.99 22.76
CA LYS A 295 22.09 33.49 23.97
C LYS A 295 23.04 34.60 23.59
#